data_9f7064af7d8c06574afcc7e2b65f34e0
#
_entry.id   9f7064af7d8c06574afcc7e2b65f34e0
#
_cell.length_a   1.000
_cell.length_b   1.000
_cell.length_c   1.000
_cell.angle_alpha   90.00
_cell.angle_beta   90.00
_cell.angle_gamma   90.00
#
_symmetry.space_group_name_H-M   'P 1'
#
loop_
_entity.id
_entity.type
_entity.pdbx_description
1 polymer ?
#
loop_
_entity_poly.entity_id
_entity_poly.type
_entity_poly.pdbx_seq_one_letter_code
_entity_poly.pdbx_strand_id
1 'polypeptide(L)'
;MAIRSLIKSAEAACGTNAAGASTFGNATVVRLVNDSTTNRLVTVINEVGGSTTIGSFTLVGGSVEHVEKQSAHAIYAANAAVKGCKVGYSQ
;
A
#
# COMPACT_ATOMS: atom_id res chain seq x y z
N MET A 1 14.44 -16.63 -14.18
CA MET A 1 15.01 -15.81 -13.10
C MET A 1 13.98 -15.61 -12.02
N ALA A 2 14.31 -15.85 -10.79
CA ALA A 2 13.38 -15.64 -9.68
C ALA A 2 13.55 -14.23 -9.12
N ILE A 3 12.43 -13.53 -8.92
CA ILE A 3 12.42 -12.21 -8.28
C ILE A 3 11.83 -12.41 -6.89
N ARG A 4 12.53 -11.90 -5.89
CA ARG A 4 12.12 -12.01 -4.50
C ARG A 4 11.88 -10.62 -3.92
N SER A 5 10.91 -10.54 -3.02
CA SER A 5 10.68 -9.31 -2.27
C SER A 5 11.74 -9.17 -1.19
N LEU A 6 12.39 -8.01 -1.15
CA LEU A 6 13.31 -7.63 -0.09
C LEU A 6 12.56 -6.72 0.87
N ILE A 7 12.31 -7.17 2.08
CA ILE A 7 11.55 -6.40 3.07
C ILE A 7 12.44 -5.31 3.64
N LYS A 8 11.98 -4.06 3.58
CA LYS A 8 12.76 -2.88 3.96
C LYS A 8 12.17 -2.08 5.11
N SER A 9 11.02 -2.48 5.64
CA SER A 9 10.40 -1.82 6.79
C SER A 9 9.50 -2.79 7.52
N ALA A 10 9.09 -2.41 8.73
CA ALA A 10 8.06 -3.15 9.45
C ALA A 10 6.71 -2.97 8.75
N GLU A 11 5.88 -4.00 8.79
CA GLU A 11 4.52 -3.91 8.27
C GLU A 11 3.67 -3.03 9.18
N ALA A 12 2.87 -2.16 8.57
CA ALA A 12 2.00 -1.23 9.29
C ALA A 12 0.69 -1.07 8.53
N ALA A 13 -0.38 -0.74 9.25
CA ALA A 13 -1.67 -0.47 8.62
C ALA A 13 -1.58 0.78 7.75
N CYS A 14 -2.30 0.75 6.61
CA CYS A 14 -2.57 1.97 5.86
C CYS A 14 -3.54 2.83 6.66
N GLY A 15 -3.52 4.14 6.45
CA GLY A 15 -4.59 5.00 6.93
C GLY A 15 -5.93 4.65 6.26
N THR A 16 -7.00 5.23 6.77
CA THR A 16 -8.36 5.01 6.24
C THR A 16 -8.91 6.24 5.52
N ASN A 17 -8.13 7.31 5.42
CA ASN A 17 -8.50 8.52 4.70
C ASN A 17 -7.22 9.21 4.18
N ALA A 18 -7.40 10.27 3.38
CA ALA A 18 -6.28 10.98 2.77
C ALA A 18 -5.32 11.56 3.82
N ALA A 19 -5.84 12.13 4.91
CA ALA A 19 -5.01 12.75 5.95
C ALA A 19 -4.16 11.71 6.68
N GLY A 20 -4.64 10.48 6.79
CA GLY A 20 -3.91 9.37 7.42
C GLY A 20 -3.18 8.46 6.45
N ALA A 21 -3.15 8.78 5.16
CA ALA A 21 -2.51 7.96 4.16
C ALA A 21 -1.01 7.82 4.43
N SER A 22 -0.43 6.71 4.01
CA SER A 22 0.98 6.40 4.26
C SER A 22 1.77 6.35 2.97
N THR A 23 2.96 6.96 2.97
CA THR A 23 3.95 6.79 1.90
C THR A 23 4.77 5.51 2.07
N PHE A 24 4.63 4.84 3.21
CA PHE A 24 5.43 3.66 3.57
C PHE A 24 6.94 3.96 3.48
N GLY A 25 7.36 5.07 4.12
CA GLY A 25 8.76 5.47 4.10
C GLY A 25 9.25 5.93 2.73
N ASN A 26 8.38 6.62 1.98
CA ASN A 26 8.65 7.07 0.61
C ASN A 26 9.01 5.91 -0.32
N ALA A 27 8.38 4.77 -0.13
CA ALA A 27 8.60 3.58 -0.93
C ALA A 27 8.15 3.78 -2.37
N THR A 28 8.84 3.14 -3.30
CA THR A 28 8.41 3.05 -4.70
C THR A 28 7.71 1.73 -5.00
N VAL A 29 7.88 0.73 -4.13
CA VAL A 29 7.12 -0.52 -4.17
C VAL A 29 6.67 -0.86 -2.76
N VAL A 30 5.40 -1.16 -2.61
CA VAL A 30 4.79 -1.52 -1.32
C VAL A 30 4.10 -2.88 -1.47
N ARG A 31 4.37 -3.77 -0.53
CA ARG A 31 3.64 -5.03 -0.42
C ARG A 31 2.43 -4.80 0.47
N LEU A 32 1.24 -4.92 -0.08
CA LEU A 32 -0.01 -4.77 0.66
C LEU A 32 -0.65 -6.13 0.89
N VAL A 33 -1.22 -6.31 2.06
CA VAL A 33 -2.01 -7.49 2.39
C VAL A 33 -3.34 -7.05 3.00
N ASN A 34 -4.42 -7.72 2.61
CA ASN A 34 -5.71 -7.56 3.24
C ASN A 34 -5.90 -8.69 4.24
N ASP A 35 -5.67 -8.38 5.52
CA ASP A 35 -5.73 -9.36 6.60
C ASP A 35 -7.16 -9.48 7.14
N SER A 36 -8.10 -9.64 6.22
CA SER A 36 -9.53 -9.86 6.55
C SER A 36 -10.15 -10.78 5.51
N THR A 37 -11.40 -11.16 5.74
CA THR A 37 -12.16 -11.96 4.77
C THR A 37 -13.02 -11.10 3.85
N THR A 38 -12.99 -9.77 4.04
CA THR A 38 -13.79 -8.81 3.27
C THR A 38 -12.91 -8.08 2.27
N ASN A 39 -13.38 -7.94 1.03
CA ASN A 39 -12.68 -7.14 0.02
C ASN A 39 -12.64 -5.68 0.47
N ARG A 40 -11.49 -5.02 0.28
CA ARG A 40 -11.29 -3.63 0.69
C ARG A 40 -10.78 -2.80 -0.48
N LEU A 41 -11.36 -1.61 -0.66
CA LEU A 41 -10.87 -0.67 -1.65
C LEU A 41 -9.58 0.00 -1.15
N VAL A 42 -8.56 0.02 -2.00
CA VAL A 42 -7.28 0.70 -1.74
C VAL A 42 -7.17 1.86 -2.71
N THR A 43 -6.79 3.02 -2.20
CA THR A 43 -6.66 4.25 -2.98
C THR A 43 -5.24 4.80 -2.86
N VAL A 44 -4.68 5.22 -4.01
CA VAL A 44 -3.39 5.90 -4.07
C VAL A 44 -3.64 7.35 -4.44
N ILE A 45 -3.07 8.27 -3.66
CA ILE A 45 -3.21 9.71 -3.85
C ILE A 45 -1.83 10.35 -4.04
N ASN A 46 -1.80 11.59 -4.54
CA ASN A 46 -0.57 12.27 -4.91
C ASN A 46 0.37 12.55 -3.73
N GLU A 47 -0.17 12.75 -2.53
CA GLU A 47 0.62 13.00 -1.31
C GLU A 47 -0.27 12.79 -0.08
N VAL A 48 0.33 12.69 1.10
CA VAL A 48 -0.42 12.61 2.36
C VAL A 48 -1.30 13.85 2.51
N GLY A 49 -2.59 13.64 2.73
CA GLY A 49 -3.56 14.74 2.82
C GLY A 49 -3.91 15.37 1.48
N GLY A 50 -3.40 14.82 0.38
CA GLY A 50 -3.65 15.36 -0.95
C GLY A 50 -5.07 15.13 -1.44
N SER A 51 -5.47 15.89 -2.46
CA SER A 51 -6.82 15.84 -3.02
C SER A 51 -6.87 15.15 -4.39
N THR A 52 -5.72 14.77 -4.96
CA THR A 52 -5.66 14.15 -6.28
C THR A 52 -5.50 12.64 -6.16
N THR A 53 -6.51 11.91 -6.61
CA THR A 53 -6.45 10.44 -6.67
C THR A 53 -5.66 10.00 -7.89
N ILE A 54 -4.62 9.20 -7.67
CA ILE A 54 -3.85 8.59 -8.77
C ILE A 54 -4.59 7.38 -9.31
N GLY A 55 -5.12 6.54 -8.41
CA GLY A 55 -5.88 5.36 -8.78
C GLY A 55 -6.40 4.61 -7.58
N SER A 56 -7.21 3.60 -7.83
CA SER A 56 -7.74 2.75 -6.78
C SER A 56 -7.95 1.33 -7.32
N PHE A 57 -7.97 0.37 -6.40
CA PHE A 57 -8.24 -1.03 -6.75
C PHE A 57 -8.81 -1.74 -5.54
N THR A 58 -9.48 -2.86 -5.79
CA THR A 58 -10.00 -3.72 -4.71
C THR A 58 -8.95 -4.76 -4.35
N LEU A 59 -8.57 -4.79 -3.08
CA LEU A 59 -7.71 -5.84 -2.54
C LEU A 59 -8.60 -6.89 -1.90
N VAL A 60 -8.66 -8.05 -2.53
CA VAL A 60 -9.50 -9.16 -2.11
C VAL A 60 -9.06 -9.67 -0.74
N GLY A 61 -10.02 -10.08 0.10
CA GLY A 61 -9.73 -10.61 1.44
C GLY A 61 -8.74 -11.76 1.39
N GLY A 62 -7.71 -11.68 2.24
CA GLY A 62 -6.66 -12.70 2.29
C GLY A 62 -5.63 -12.64 1.18
N SER A 63 -5.68 -11.63 0.31
CA SER A 63 -4.75 -11.53 -0.81
C SER A 63 -3.63 -10.52 -0.55
N VAL A 64 -2.59 -10.62 -1.37
CA VAL A 64 -1.40 -9.76 -1.34
C VAL A 64 -1.24 -9.13 -2.72
N GLU A 65 -0.91 -7.85 -2.75
CA GLU A 65 -0.63 -7.13 -3.99
C GLU A 65 0.62 -6.27 -3.81
N HIS A 66 1.50 -6.28 -4.80
CA HIS A 66 2.65 -5.40 -4.83
C HIS A 66 2.30 -4.18 -5.68
N VAL A 67 2.38 -2.99 -5.07
CA VAL A 67 2.00 -1.73 -5.71
C VAL A 67 3.24 -0.92 -5.98
N GLU A 68 3.44 -0.55 -7.24
CA GLU A 68 4.47 0.41 -7.62
C GLU A 68 3.89 1.81 -7.62
N LYS A 69 4.63 2.77 -7.08
CA LYS A 69 4.19 4.16 -6.99
C LYS A 69 5.38 5.10 -6.96
N GLN A 70 5.15 6.39 -7.14
CA GLN A 70 6.18 7.38 -6.88
C GLN A 70 6.37 7.54 -5.37
N SER A 71 7.58 7.94 -4.96
CA SER A 71 7.95 7.97 -3.54
C SER A 71 7.01 8.81 -2.66
N ALA A 72 6.57 9.97 -3.17
CA ALA A 72 5.69 10.86 -2.42
C ALA A 72 4.21 10.43 -2.44
N HIS A 73 3.82 9.52 -3.32
CA HIS A 73 2.45 9.04 -3.36
C HIS A 73 2.12 8.29 -2.09
N ALA A 74 0.90 8.46 -1.60
CA ALA A 74 0.43 7.86 -0.36
C ALA A 74 -0.73 6.92 -0.62
N ILE A 75 -0.87 5.92 0.25
CA ILE A 75 -1.87 4.86 0.12
C ILE A 75 -2.78 4.89 1.35
N TYR A 76 -4.08 4.81 1.13
CA TYR A 76 -5.03 4.51 2.20
C TYR A 76 -6.02 3.46 1.72
N ALA A 77 -6.72 2.85 2.65
CA ALA A 77 -7.67 1.78 2.36
C ALA A 77 -8.95 1.99 3.14
N ALA A 78 -10.01 1.32 2.73
CA ALA A 78 -11.31 1.44 3.38
C ALA A 78 -11.33 0.90 4.82
N ASN A 79 -10.30 0.14 5.23
CA ASN A 79 -10.25 -0.46 6.56
C ASN A 79 -8.81 -0.70 7.00
N ALA A 80 -8.55 -0.64 8.30
CA ALA A 80 -7.24 -0.85 8.90
C ALA A 80 -6.72 -2.29 8.78
N ALA A 81 -7.52 -3.23 8.32
CA ALA A 81 -7.08 -4.59 8.06
C ALA A 81 -6.12 -4.68 6.86
N VAL A 82 -6.06 -3.64 6.03
CA VAL A 82 -5.08 -3.57 4.96
C VAL A 82 -3.77 -3.01 5.53
N LYS A 83 -2.70 -3.78 5.38
CA LYS A 83 -1.38 -3.44 5.91
C LYS A 83 -0.36 -3.49 4.78
N GLY A 84 0.71 -2.74 4.94
CA GLY A 84 1.76 -2.71 3.94
C GLY A 84 3.14 -2.54 4.54
N CYS A 85 4.14 -2.83 3.73
CA CYS A 85 5.53 -2.55 4.07
C CYS A 85 6.31 -2.17 2.82
N LYS A 86 7.34 -1.37 3.03
CA LYS A 86 8.29 -1.01 1.98
C LYS A 86 9.08 -2.23 1.57
N VAL A 87 9.16 -2.48 0.27
CA VAL A 87 9.94 -3.61 -0.27
C VAL A 87 10.77 -3.17 -1.47
N GLY A 88 11.79 -3.94 -1.76
CA GLY A 88 12.48 -3.92 -3.03
C GLY A 88 12.45 -5.32 -3.62
N TYR A 89 13.10 -5.51 -4.74
CA TYR A 89 13.22 -6.83 -5.34
C TYR A 89 14.69 -7.22 -5.42
N SER A 90 14.96 -8.51 -5.16
CA SER A 90 16.27 -9.10 -5.44
C SER A 90 16.10 -10.23 -6.44
N GLN A 91 17.14 -10.46 -7.20
CA GLN A 91 17.17 -11.51 -8.21
C GLN A 91 18.21 -12.55 -7.87
#